data_a93152ee37cfff2d03cac5c02bf5f6a6
#
_entry.id   a93152ee37cfff2d03cac5c02bf5f6a6
#
_cell.length_a   1.000
_cell.length_b   1.000
_cell.length_c   1.000
_cell.angle_alpha   90.00
_cell.angle_beta   90.00
_cell.angle_gamma   90.00
#
_symmetry.space_group_name_H-M   'P 1'
#
loop_
_entity.id
_entity.type
_entity.pdbx_description
1 polymer ?
#
loop_
_entity_poly.entity_id
_entity_poly.type
_entity_poly.pdbx_seq_one_letter_code
_entity_poly.pdbx_strand_id
1 'polypeptide(L)'
;MINQIKEHQLQARKNKNTLKINLLTVLLSEIQKKAKDECREVVAEDCLVTIRKFINNTNELLANKEDEDAKQELIILNSYLPKQLTEEEMKNKIDELIQTNPSIKIGDIMKHFKETFNGQYNGKELSAIIKEKLG
;
A
#
# COMPACT_ATOMS: atom_id res chain seq x y z
N MET A 1 -1.54 7.33 -11.69
CA MET A 1 -2.43 6.58 -10.76
C MET A 1 -3.69 7.34 -10.39
N ILE A 2 -3.60 8.62 -10.04
CA ILE A 2 -4.80 9.39 -9.65
C ILE A 2 -5.82 9.51 -10.77
N ASN A 3 -5.37 9.68 -12.00
CA ASN A 3 -6.28 9.75 -13.16
C ASN A 3 -7.02 8.45 -13.38
N GLN A 4 -6.37 7.32 -13.13
CA GLN A 4 -6.97 6.00 -13.20
C GLN A 4 -8.07 5.84 -12.14
N ILE A 5 -7.81 6.30 -10.93
CA ILE A 5 -8.81 6.26 -9.85
C ILE A 5 -10.02 7.12 -10.21
N LYS A 6 -9.79 8.32 -10.75
CA LYS A 6 -10.87 9.22 -11.19
C LYS A 6 -11.72 8.58 -12.28
N GLU A 7 -11.08 7.92 -13.24
CA GLU A 7 -11.78 7.23 -14.33
C GLU A 7 -12.62 6.09 -13.79
N HIS A 8 -12.09 5.30 -12.86
CA HIS A 8 -12.83 4.21 -12.23
C HIS A 8 -14.02 4.72 -11.41
N GLN A 9 -13.88 5.88 -10.76
CA GLN A 9 -14.98 6.53 -10.05
C GLN A 9 -16.10 6.89 -11.01
N LEU A 10 -15.76 7.45 -12.16
CA LEU A 10 -16.74 7.83 -13.19
C LEU A 10 -17.46 6.59 -13.72
N GLN A 11 -16.73 5.52 -14.01
CA GLN A 11 -17.32 4.26 -14.46
C GLN A 11 -18.24 3.64 -13.40
N ALA A 12 -17.85 3.71 -12.14
CA ALA A 12 -18.68 3.22 -11.04
C ALA A 12 -20.00 3.98 -10.95
N ARG A 13 -19.99 5.29 -11.21
CA ARG A 13 -21.22 6.09 -11.29
C ARG A 13 -22.11 5.63 -12.43
N LYS A 14 -21.54 5.38 -13.60
CA LYS A 14 -22.28 4.87 -14.75
C LYS A 14 -22.90 3.50 -14.47
N ASN A 15 -22.19 2.65 -13.75
CA ASN A 15 -22.63 1.29 -13.40
C ASN A 15 -23.48 1.27 -12.12
N LYS A 16 -23.70 2.42 -11.47
CA LYS A 16 -24.47 2.53 -10.22
C LYS A 16 -23.91 1.66 -9.10
N ASN A 17 -22.58 1.50 -9.06
CA ASN A 17 -21.90 0.74 -8.00
C ASN A 17 -21.61 1.67 -6.82
N THR A 18 -22.58 1.77 -5.91
CA THR A 18 -22.55 2.68 -4.77
C THR A 18 -21.34 2.45 -3.86
N LEU A 19 -21.01 1.20 -3.57
CA LEU A 19 -19.85 0.85 -2.73
C LEU A 19 -18.56 1.40 -3.32
N LYS A 20 -18.33 1.15 -4.61
CA LYS A 20 -17.13 1.61 -5.31
C LYS A 20 -17.09 3.14 -5.43
N ILE A 21 -18.22 3.77 -5.70
CA ILE A 21 -18.34 5.23 -5.76
C ILE A 21 -17.90 5.84 -4.43
N ASN A 22 -18.47 5.36 -3.33
CA ASN A 22 -18.19 5.87 -2.00
C ASN A 22 -16.72 5.66 -1.61
N LEU A 23 -16.18 4.48 -1.84
CA LEU A 23 -14.79 4.15 -1.56
C LEU A 23 -13.83 5.07 -2.32
N LEU A 24 -14.01 5.19 -3.63
CA LEU A 24 -13.14 5.99 -4.47
C LEU A 24 -13.26 7.48 -4.19
N THR A 25 -14.46 7.95 -3.84
CA THR A 25 -14.67 9.35 -3.45
C THR A 25 -13.88 9.70 -2.19
N VAL A 26 -13.97 8.87 -1.15
CA VAL A 26 -13.23 9.08 0.10
C VAL A 26 -11.72 8.97 -0.15
N LEU A 27 -11.30 7.97 -0.92
CA LEU A 27 -9.90 7.75 -1.27
C LEU A 27 -9.31 8.97 -1.98
N LEU A 28 -9.99 9.48 -3.00
CA LEU A 28 -9.55 10.67 -3.74
C LEU A 28 -9.47 11.91 -2.84
N SER A 29 -10.45 12.09 -1.96
CA SER A 29 -10.47 13.20 -1.03
C SER A 29 -9.25 13.19 -0.10
N GLU A 30 -8.90 12.03 0.44
CA GLU A 30 -7.74 11.88 1.32
C GLU A 30 -6.43 12.12 0.57
N ILE A 31 -6.30 11.59 -0.64
CA ILE A 31 -5.11 11.79 -1.47
C ILE A 31 -4.91 13.27 -1.78
N GLN A 32 -5.96 13.94 -2.22
CA GLN A 32 -5.91 15.35 -2.59
C GLN A 32 -5.66 16.25 -1.39
N LYS A 33 -6.26 15.91 -0.25
CA LYS A 33 -6.05 16.64 1.00
C LYS A 33 -4.60 16.64 1.43
N LYS A 34 -3.95 15.48 1.38
CA LYS A 34 -2.54 15.33 1.74
C LYS A 34 -1.65 16.21 0.88
N ALA A 35 -1.84 16.18 -0.44
CA ALA A 35 -1.06 17.00 -1.37
C ALA A 35 -1.31 18.49 -1.14
N LYS A 36 -2.56 18.88 -0.89
CA LYS A 36 -2.94 20.28 -0.61
C LYS A 36 -2.31 20.79 0.68
N ASP A 37 -2.31 19.97 1.74
CA ASP A 37 -1.72 20.35 3.03
C ASP A 37 -0.22 20.58 2.90
N GLU A 38 0.46 19.87 2.00
CA GLU A 38 1.90 20.03 1.69
C GLU A 38 2.15 21.07 0.59
N CYS A 39 1.13 21.74 0.09
CA CYS A 39 1.20 22.77 -0.96
C CYS A 39 1.88 22.27 -2.23
N ARG A 40 1.57 21.05 -2.67
CA ARG A 40 2.14 20.45 -3.88
C ARG A 40 1.09 19.65 -4.65
N GLU A 41 1.44 19.25 -5.86
CA GLU A 41 0.58 18.40 -6.68
C GLU A 41 0.60 16.95 -6.18
N VAL A 42 -0.46 16.20 -6.51
CA VAL A 42 -0.56 14.78 -6.18
C VAL A 42 0.44 14.00 -7.03
N VAL A 43 1.21 13.14 -6.36
CA VAL A 43 2.13 12.20 -7.00
C VAL A 43 1.71 10.76 -6.71
N ALA A 44 2.25 9.80 -7.46
CA ALA A 44 1.89 8.39 -7.31
C ALA A 44 2.11 7.87 -5.88
N GLU A 45 3.15 8.34 -5.20
CA GLU A 45 3.45 7.95 -3.82
C GLU A 45 2.31 8.32 -2.86
N ASP A 46 1.67 9.48 -3.05
CA ASP A 46 0.52 9.89 -2.24
C ASP A 46 -0.62 8.89 -2.37
N CYS A 47 -0.87 8.44 -3.59
CA CYS A 47 -1.90 7.42 -3.86
C CYS A 47 -1.56 6.11 -3.15
N LEU A 48 -0.33 5.65 -3.27
CA LEU A 48 0.12 4.38 -2.67
C LEU A 48 0.04 4.41 -1.15
N VAL A 49 0.51 5.48 -0.52
CA VAL A 49 0.47 5.64 0.94
C VAL A 49 -0.98 5.64 1.45
N THR A 50 -1.85 6.38 0.79
CA THR A 50 -3.26 6.47 1.17
C THR A 50 -3.98 5.14 0.98
N ILE A 51 -3.75 4.46 -0.13
CA ILE A 51 -4.32 3.14 -0.41
C ILE A 51 -3.89 2.13 0.66
N ARG A 52 -2.62 2.12 1.04
CA ARG A 52 -2.12 1.22 2.10
C ARG A 52 -2.76 1.51 3.45
N LYS A 53 -2.93 2.78 3.78
CA LYS A 53 -3.63 3.19 5.01
C LYS A 53 -5.04 2.63 5.04
N PHE A 54 -5.77 2.73 3.94
CA PHE A 54 -7.12 2.21 3.82
C PHE A 54 -7.14 0.68 3.94
N ILE A 55 -6.19 0.00 3.30
CA ILE A 55 -6.06 -1.46 3.39
C ILE A 55 -5.82 -1.90 4.84
N ASN A 56 -4.92 -1.23 5.54
CA ASN A 56 -4.64 -1.56 6.94
C ASN A 56 -5.87 -1.33 7.83
N ASN A 57 -6.57 -0.23 7.64
CA ASN A 57 -7.79 0.07 8.40
C ASN A 57 -8.88 -0.97 8.12
N THR A 58 -9.04 -1.39 6.88
CA THR A 58 -10.02 -2.40 6.48
C THR A 58 -9.65 -3.78 7.04
N ASN A 59 -8.36 -4.13 7.04
CA ASN A 59 -7.90 -5.37 7.65
C ASN A 59 -8.15 -5.40 9.16
N GLU A 60 -7.95 -4.29 9.86
CA GLU A 60 -8.27 -4.18 11.28
C GLU A 60 -9.76 -4.38 11.54
N LEU A 61 -10.59 -3.79 10.69
CA LEU A 61 -12.04 -3.99 10.76
C LEU A 61 -12.42 -5.46 10.58
N LEU A 62 -11.85 -6.12 9.58
CA LEU A 62 -12.12 -7.53 9.30
C LEU A 62 -11.59 -8.48 10.38
N ALA A 63 -10.54 -8.09 11.10
CA ALA A 63 -10.03 -8.88 12.21
C ALA A 63 -11.02 -8.93 13.38
N ASN A 64 -11.86 -7.90 13.53
CA ASN A 64 -12.83 -7.78 14.62
C ASN A 64 -14.26 -8.13 14.20
N LYS A 65 -14.56 -8.02 12.91
CA LYS A 65 -15.91 -8.21 12.38
C LYS A 65 -15.86 -8.70 10.96
N GLU A 66 -16.70 -9.66 10.61
CA GLU A 66 -16.86 -10.08 9.23
C GLU A 66 -17.78 -9.10 8.50
N ASP A 67 -17.31 -8.54 7.39
CA ASP A 67 -18.02 -7.53 6.61
C ASP A 67 -17.75 -7.76 5.13
N GLU A 68 -18.80 -8.11 4.37
CA GLU A 68 -18.68 -8.35 2.93
C GLU A 68 -18.28 -7.11 2.16
N ASP A 69 -18.79 -5.95 2.55
CA ASP A 69 -18.44 -4.69 1.90
C ASP A 69 -16.95 -4.37 2.10
N ALA A 70 -16.43 -4.61 3.30
CA ALA A 70 -15.01 -4.42 3.59
C ALA A 70 -14.13 -5.36 2.77
N LYS A 71 -14.55 -6.60 2.56
CA LYS A 71 -13.83 -7.56 1.70
C LYS A 71 -13.77 -7.07 0.25
N GLN A 72 -14.87 -6.53 -0.27
CA GLN A 72 -14.91 -5.96 -1.62
C GLN A 72 -14.03 -4.73 -1.73
N GLU A 73 -14.04 -3.87 -0.71
CA GLU A 73 -13.16 -2.69 -0.66
C GLU A 73 -11.69 -3.10 -0.72
N LEU A 74 -11.29 -4.16 0.01
CA LEU A 74 -9.93 -4.68 -0.05
C LEU A 74 -9.53 -5.12 -1.46
N ILE A 75 -10.41 -5.82 -2.15
CA ILE A 75 -10.16 -6.27 -3.52
C ILE A 75 -9.92 -5.07 -4.44
N ILE A 76 -10.75 -4.04 -4.33
CA ILE A 76 -10.61 -2.81 -5.12
C ILE A 76 -9.31 -2.10 -4.80
N LEU A 77 -9.00 -1.92 -3.52
CA LEU A 77 -7.78 -1.23 -3.09
C LEU A 77 -6.53 -1.96 -3.54
N ASN A 78 -6.49 -3.28 -3.38
CA ASN A 78 -5.34 -4.08 -3.79
C ASN A 78 -5.11 -4.06 -5.30
N SER A 79 -6.16 -3.82 -6.09
CA SER A 79 -6.04 -3.74 -7.55
C SER A 79 -5.21 -2.54 -8.03
N TYR A 80 -5.06 -1.51 -7.20
CA TYR A 80 -4.27 -0.33 -7.52
C TYR A 80 -2.80 -0.45 -7.11
N LEU A 81 -2.47 -1.39 -6.24
CA LEU A 81 -1.09 -1.59 -5.82
C LEU A 81 -0.32 -2.41 -6.85
N PRO A 82 0.99 -2.13 -7.03
CA PRO A 82 1.84 -3.02 -7.82
C PRO A 82 1.90 -4.39 -7.14
N LYS A 83 2.37 -5.40 -7.88
CA LYS A 83 2.51 -6.75 -7.32
C LYS A 83 3.29 -6.69 -6.01
N GLN A 84 2.68 -7.19 -4.94
CA GLN A 84 3.31 -7.20 -3.62
C GLN A 84 4.28 -8.37 -3.50
N LEU A 85 5.41 -8.11 -2.85
CA LEU A 85 6.36 -9.17 -2.51
C LEU A 85 5.75 -10.08 -1.45
N THR A 86 5.90 -11.39 -1.62
CA THR A 86 5.52 -12.35 -0.60
C THR A 86 6.53 -12.30 0.55
N GLU A 87 6.16 -12.88 1.70
CA GLU A 87 7.06 -12.98 2.84
C GLU A 87 8.34 -13.72 2.46
N GLU A 88 8.21 -14.82 1.72
CA GLU A 88 9.35 -15.59 1.23
C GLU A 88 10.25 -14.77 0.30
N GLU A 89 9.67 -14.03 -0.64
CA GLU A 89 10.42 -13.15 -1.54
C GLU A 89 11.17 -12.08 -0.77
N MET A 90 10.55 -11.48 0.24
CA MET A 90 11.20 -10.49 1.11
C MET A 90 12.37 -11.10 1.88
N LYS A 91 12.18 -12.29 2.45
CA LYS A 91 13.24 -13.01 3.16
C LYS A 91 14.43 -13.30 2.26
N ASN A 92 14.18 -13.77 1.05
CA ASN A 92 15.23 -14.07 0.08
C ASN A 92 16.02 -12.82 -0.29
N LYS A 93 15.35 -11.70 -0.52
CA LYS A 93 16.00 -10.42 -0.83
C LYS A 93 16.86 -9.91 0.33
N ILE A 94 16.37 -10.05 1.55
CA ILE A 94 17.10 -9.67 2.76
C ILE A 94 18.34 -10.54 2.91
N ASP A 95 18.23 -11.85 2.71
CA ASP A 95 19.36 -12.78 2.77
C ASP A 95 20.45 -12.43 1.75
N GLU A 96 20.06 -12.08 0.53
CA GLU A 96 20.99 -11.63 -0.51
C GLU A 96 21.75 -10.38 -0.08
N LEU A 97 21.06 -9.41 0.53
CA LEU A 97 21.69 -8.18 1.02
C LEU A 97 22.66 -8.46 2.16
N ILE A 98 22.31 -9.35 3.07
CA ILE A 98 23.17 -9.73 4.19
C ILE A 98 24.41 -10.46 3.68
N GLN A 99 24.26 -11.35 2.69
CA GLN A 99 25.39 -12.06 2.09
C GLN A 99 26.36 -11.12 1.39
N THR A 100 25.81 -10.09 0.71
CA THR A 100 26.64 -9.09 0.03
C THR A 100 27.34 -8.15 1.00
N ASN A 101 26.66 -7.80 2.11
CA ASN A 101 27.19 -6.91 3.14
C ASN A 101 26.78 -7.42 4.53
N PRO A 102 27.60 -8.28 5.18
CA PRO A 102 27.26 -8.82 6.50
C PRO A 102 27.11 -7.78 7.60
N SER A 103 27.65 -6.58 7.38
CA SER A 103 27.56 -5.46 8.32
C SER A 103 26.35 -4.56 8.09
N ILE A 104 25.46 -4.93 7.16
CA ILE A 104 24.30 -4.12 6.81
C ILE A 104 23.34 -4.00 8.01
N LYS A 105 22.80 -2.80 8.18
CA LYS A 105 21.87 -2.48 9.26
C LYS A 105 20.43 -2.47 8.76
N ILE A 106 19.48 -2.54 9.68
CA ILE A 106 18.05 -2.50 9.36
C ILE A 106 17.69 -1.27 8.53
N GLY A 107 18.25 -0.10 8.85
CA GLY A 107 17.99 1.13 8.11
C GLY A 107 18.45 1.06 6.66
N ASP A 108 19.60 0.42 6.41
CA ASP A 108 20.13 0.25 5.05
C ASP A 108 19.26 -0.68 4.22
N ILE A 109 18.77 -1.76 4.83
CA ILE A 109 17.87 -2.73 4.16
C ILE A 109 16.55 -2.04 3.83
N MET A 110 15.97 -1.30 4.77
CA MET A 110 14.73 -0.55 4.55
C MET A 110 14.87 0.47 3.43
N LYS A 111 15.98 1.18 3.38
CA LYS A 111 16.28 2.14 2.32
C LYS A 111 16.38 1.46 0.96
N HIS A 112 17.07 0.32 0.88
CA HIS A 112 17.20 -0.44 -0.35
C HIS A 112 15.83 -0.88 -0.89
N PHE A 113 14.98 -1.41 -0.02
CA PHE A 113 13.61 -1.81 -0.42
C PHE A 113 12.78 -0.61 -0.86
N LYS A 114 12.92 0.52 -0.19
CA LYS A 114 12.21 1.73 -0.56
C LYS A 114 12.60 2.22 -1.96
N GLU A 115 13.87 2.16 -2.30
CA GLU A 115 14.38 2.60 -3.61
C GLU A 115 14.08 1.59 -4.73
N THR A 116 14.22 0.28 -4.44
CA THR A 116 14.13 -0.78 -5.45
C THR A 116 12.72 -1.33 -5.58
N PHE A 117 12.01 -1.52 -4.49
CA PHE A 117 10.70 -2.17 -4.43
C PHE A 117 9.61 -1.25 -3.88
N ASN A 118 9.70 0.04 -4.16
CA ASN A 118 8.73 1.02 -3.67
C ASN A 118 7.31 0.61 -4.06
N GLY A 119 6.42 0.57 -3.07
CA GLY A 119 5.03 0.20 -3.28
C GLY A 119 4.76 -1.31 -3.34
N GLN A 120 5.79 -2.16 -3.29
CA GLN A 120 5.66 -3.61 -3.44
C GLN A 120 5.73 -4.37 -2.12
N TYR A 121 5.90 -3.69 -1.00
CA TYR A 121 6.03 -4.33 0.31
C TYR A 121 5.29 -3.54 1.39
N ASN A 122 4.98 -4.23 2.50
CA ASN A 122 4.45 -3.60 3.71
C ASN A 122 5.63 -3.35 4.66
N GLY A 123 5.89 -2.08 4.99
CA GLY A 123 7.01 -1.69 5.84
C GLY A 123 7.02 -2.35 7.22
N LYS A 124 5.84 -2.58 7.80
CA LYS A 124 5.69 -3.23 9.10
C LYS A 124 6.13 -4.70 9.03
N GLU A 125 5.67 -5.43 8.02
CA GLU A 125 6.07 -6.82 7.80
C GLU A 125 7.56 -6.93 7.49
N LEU A 126 8.06 -6.04 6.62
CA LEU A 126 9.48 -6.01 6.27
C LEU A 126 10.35 -5.76 7.50
N SER A 127 9.98 -4.80 8.34
CA SER A 127 10.71 -4.49 9.57
C SER A 127 10.76 -5.70 10.51
N ALA A 128 9.65 -6.41 10.67
CA ALA A 128 9.58 -7.62 11.50
C ALA A 128 10.51 -8.71 10.97
N ILE A 129 10.51 -8.93 9.65
CA ILE A 129 11.37 -9.93 9.02
C ILE A 129 12.85 -9.57 9.19
N ILE A 130 13.21 -8.30 9.00
CA ILE A 130 14.59 -7.82 9.17
C ILE A 130 15.06 -8.04 10.60
N LYS A 131 14.24 -7.71 11.59
CA LYS A 131 14.56 -7.92 13.00
C LYS A 131 14.80 -9.39 13.31
N GLU A 132 13.99 -10.26 12.74
CA GLU A 132 14.15 -11.71 12.90
C GLU A 132 15.47 -12.19 12.31
N LYS A 133 15.85 -11.68 11.15
CA LYS A 133 17.08 -12.07 10.44
C LYS A 133 18.36 -11.51 11.07
N LEU A 134 18.31 -10.29 11.55
CA LEU A 134 19.48 -9.63 12.17
C LEU A 134 19.58 -9.89 13.66
N GLY A 135 18.58 -10.48 14.24
CA GLY A 135 18.56 -10.79 15.66
C GLY A 135 18.18 -9.67 16.56
#